data_1bc869a5ab124786325751176a92d52b
#
_entry.id   1bc869a5ab124786325751176a92d52b
#
_cell.length_a   1.000
_cell.length_b   1.000
_cell.length_c   1.000
_cell.angle_alpha   90.00
_cell.angle_beta   90.00
_cell.angle_gamma   90.00
#
_symmetry.space_group_name_H-M   'P 1'
#
loop_
_entity.id
_entity.type
_entity.pdbx_description
1 polymer ?
#
loop_
_entity_poly.entity_id
_entity_poly.type
_entity_poly.pdbx_seq_one_letter_code
_entity_poly.pdbx_strand_id
1 'polypeptide(L)'
;MPTEKEVYEAYADQYERLIQREDYQGNILSAIESYCPLNGIDVVELGAGTGRLTRLLAPDVRSIKAFDISTHMLEVAEKSLREMGLSNWETDVADHRQIPIESQSADLVIAGWSFCYLAVWGGKKWQSALEDGLREIERIIRPGGMIILIETLGTGTEKPRPPAHLEKYFDWLTAAGFERGWTRTDYRFKSLDEAVELSTFFFGKEMGQKVREESWQILPECTGVWWKRVQSGHV
;
A
#
# COMPACT_ATOMS: atom_id res chain seq x y z
N MET A 1 -18.43 14.38 0.24
CA MET A 1 -17.13 13.75 0.25
C MET A 1 -17.23 12.51 -0.60
N PRO A 2 -16.36 12.32 -1.59
CA PRO A 2 -16.34 11.09 -2.37
C PRO A 2 -16.06 9.89 -1.46
N THR A 3 -16.60 8.74 -1.82
CA THR A 3 -16.21 7.46 -1.19
C THR A 3 -14.80 7.09 -1.64
N GLU A 4 -14.09 6.23 -0.89
CA GLU A 4 -12.76 5.75 -1.28
C GLU A 4 -12.76 5.18 -2.71
N LYS A 5 -13.80 4.42 -3.08
CA LYS A 5 -13.95 3.87 -4.42
C LYS A 5 -14.07 4.98 -5.49
N GLU A 6 -14.87 6.01 -5.24
CA GLU A 6 -14.97 7.17 -6.15
C GLU A 6 -13.65 7.93 -6.26
N VAL A 7 -12.86 8.02 -5.17
CA VAL A 7 -11.53 8.63 -5.22
C VAL A 7 -10.64 7.88 -6.21
N TYR A 8 -10.60 6.56 -6.14
CA TYR A 8 -9.77 5.74 -7.02
C TYR A 8 -10.28 5.70 -8.47
N GLU A 9 -11.59 5.83 -8.68
CA GLU A 9 -12.19 5.83 -10.03
C GLU A 9 -12.11 7.18 -10.76
N ALA A 10 -12.15 8.31 -10.04
CA ALA A 10 -12.35 9.62 -10.64
C ALA A 10 -11.42 10.75 -10.17
N TYR A 11 -10.64 10.54 -9.10
CA TYR A 11 -9.85 11.60 -8.46
C TYR A 11 -8.37 11.22 -8.26
N ALA A 12 -7.80 10.42 -9.16
CA ALA A 12 -6.42 9.93 -9.05
C ALA A 12 -5.38 11.05 -8.90
N ASP A 13 -5.54 12.19 -9.61
CA ASP A 13 -4.63 13.34 -9.49
C ASP A 13 -4.68 13.99 -8.09
N GLN A 14 -5.87 14.10 -7.50
CA GLN A 14 -6.01 14.66 -6.14
C GLN A 14 -5.48 13.69 -5.09
N TYR A 15 -5.72 12.40 -5.28
CA TYR A 15 -5.13 11.34 -4.45
C TYR A 15 -3.60 11.40 -4.52
N GLU A 16 -3.02 11.50 -5.72
CA GLU A 16 -1.57 11.58 -5.91
C GLU A 16 -0.98 12.82 -5.20
N ARG A 17 -1.66 13.97 -5.23
CA ARG A 17 -1.23 15.17 -4.48
C ARG A 17 -1.12 14.91 -2.98
N LEU A 18 -2.03 14.12 -2.40
CA LEU A 18 -1.96 13.72 -0.98
C LEU A 18 -0.80 12.77 -0.75
N ILE A 19 -0.70 11.70 -1.55
CA ILE A 19 0.31 10.65 -1.40
C ILE A 19 1.74 11.21 -1.51
N GLN A 20 1.97 12.20 -2.35
CA GLN A 20 3.26 12.91 -2.44
C GLN A 20 3.66 13.67 -1.17
N ARG A 21 2.77 13.85 -0.21
CA ARG A 21 3.05 14.50 1.07
C ARG A 21 3.40 13.53 2.17
N GLU A 22 3.00 12.25 2.03
CA GLU A 22 3.21 11.21 3.02
C GLU A 22 4.65 10.70 3.01
N ASP A 23 5.08 10.20 4.17
CA ASP A 23 6.40 9.60 4.39
C ASP A 23 7.57 10.52 4.00
N TYR A 24 7.47 11.79 4.37
CA TYR A 24 8.51 12.78 4.03
C TYR A 24 9.89 12.47 4.61
N GLN A 25 9.97 11.52 5.53
CA GLN A 25 11.21 11.04 6.15
C GLN A 25 11.79 9.78 5.47
N GLY A 26 11.04 9.14 4.55
CA GLY A 26 11.49 7.94 3.83
C GLY A 26 11.47 6.67 4.69
N ASN A 27 10.61 6.60 5.70
CA ASN A 27 10.57 5.48 6.65
C ASN A 27 9.99 4.19 6.04
N ILE A 28 9.17 4.29 4.99
CA ILE A 28 8.57 3.11 4.33
C ILE A 28 9.65 2.25 3.69
N LEU A 29 10.54 2.86 2.91
CA LEU A 29 11.63 2.12 2.26
C LEU A 29 12.51 1.42 3.30
N SER A 30 12.94 2.16 4.32
CA SER A 30 13.75 1.62 5.42
C SER A 30 13.06 0.47 6.15
N ALA A 31 11.74 0.56 6.36
CA ALA A 31 10.97 -0.52 6.97
C ALA A 31 10.92 -1.76 6.06
N ILE A 32 10.68 -1.61 4.75
CA ILE A 32 10.68 -2.72 3.80
C ILE A 32 12.05 -3.41 3.76
N GLU A 33 13.13 -2.63 3.63
CA GLU A 33 14.51 -3.15 3.58
C GLU A 33 14.92 -3.91 4.85
N SER A 34 14.36 -3.55 6.01
CA SER A 34 14.63 -4.27 7.27
C SER A 34 14.12 -5.71 7.27
N TYR A 35 13.14 -6.03 6.43
CA TYR A 35 12.54 -7.36 6.30
C TYR A 35 12.98 -8.10 5.03
N CYS A 36 13.25 -7.37 3.95
CA CYS A 36 13.57 -7.93 2.64
C CYS A 36 14.62 -7.07 1.91
N PRO A 37 15.85 -7.57 1.73
CA PRO A 37 16.83 -6.90 0.89
C PRO A 37 16.32 -6.76 -0.54
N LEU A 38 16.40 -5.56 -1.13
CA LEU A 38 15.79 -5.25 -2.42
C LEU A 38 16.69 -5.52 -3.63
N ASN A 39 18.02 -5.52 -3.42
CA ASN A 39 18.94 -5.62 -4.54
C ASN A 39 18.83 -6.93 -5.32
N GLY A 40 18.49 -6.82 -6.61
CA GLY A 40 18.49 -7.95 -7.54
C GLY A 40 17.30 -8.89 -7.43
N ILE A 41 16.23 -8.52 -6.71
CA ILE A 41 15.00 -9.31 -6.58
C ILE A 41 13.93 -8.92 -7.61
N ASP A 42 13.02 -9.86 -7.89
CA ASP A 42 11.79 -9.63 -8.63
C ASP A 42 10.65 -9.34 -7.67
N VAL A 43 9.95 -8.23 -7.90
CA VAL A 43 8.85 -7.77 -7.06
C VAL A 43 7.52 -7.84 -7.81
N VAL A 44 6.47 -8.24 -7.11
CA VAL A 44 5.08 -8.07 -7.54
C VAL A 44 4.38 -7.17 -6.55
N GLU A 45 3.81 -6.08 -7.04
CA GLU A 45 3.00 -5.15 -6.27
C GLU A 45 1.52 -5.33 -6.60
N LEU A 46 0.69 -5.45 -5.58
CA LEU A 46 -0.76 -5.62 -5.68
C LEU A 46 -1.47 -4.36 -5.18
N GLY A 47 -2.34 -3.79 -6.03
CA GLY A 47 -3.03 -2.53 -5.73
C GLY A 47 -2.08 -1.34 -5.77
N ALA A 48 -1.35 -1.21 -6.87
CA ALA A 48 -0.29 -0.22 -7.04
C ALA A 48 -0.79 1.23 -6.99
N GLY A 49 -2.08 1.45 -7.30
CA GLY A 49 -2.66 2.78 -7.35
C GLY A 49 -1.90 3.70 -8.30
N THR A 50 -1.53 4.87 -7.84
CA THR A 50 -0.72 5.85 -8.61
C THR A 50 0.79 5.52 -8.61
N GLY A 51 1.18 4.29 -8.21
CA GLY A 51 2.55 3.79 -8.29
C GLY A 51 3.47 4.28 -7.16
N ARG A 52 2.94 4.54 -5.98
CA ARG A 52 3.73 5.00 -4.84
C ARG A 52 4.86 4.04 -4.47
N LEU A 53 4.52 2.78 -4.18
CA LEU A 53 5.53 1.77 -3.83
C LEU A 53 6.34 1.35 -5.04
N THR A 54 5.73 1.28 -6.24
CA THR A 54 6.45 1.01 -7.49
C THR A 54 7.60 1.99 -7.68
N ARG A 55 7.34 3.31 -7.56
CA ARG A 55 8.37 4.35 -7.69
C ARG A 55 9.43 4.28 -6.61
N LEU A 56 9.02 3.87 -5.40
CA LEU A 56 9.93 3.75 -4.26
C LEU A 56 10.89 2.58 -4.42
N LEU A 57 10.41 1.45 -4.96
CA LEU A 57 11.15 0.19 -5.04
C LEU A 57 11.91 0.01 -6.35
N ALA A 58 11.39 0.52 -7.46
CA ALA A 58 11.96 0.29 -8.80
C ALA A 58 13.45 0.66 -8.93
N PRO A 59 13.98 1.70 -8.26
CA PRO A 59 15.42 2.01 -8.34
C PRO A 59 16.34 0.89 -7.82
N ASP A 60 15.87 0.08 -6.86
CA ASP A 60 16.71 -0.84 -6.10
C ASP A 60 16.49 -2.32 -6.46
N VAL A 61 15.39 -2.63 -7.20
CA VAL A 61 15.03 -4.01 -7.54
C VAL A 61 15.43 -4.38 -8.98
N ARG A 62 15.52 -5.68 -9.27
CA ARG A 62 15.75 -6.16 -10.64
C ARG A 62 14.57 -5.87 -11.55
N SER A 63 13.36 -6.19 -11.10
CA SER A 63 12.11 -5.92 -11.80
C SER A 63 10.96 -5.72 -10.84
N ILE A 64 9.95 -4.94 -11.24
CA ILE A 64 8.70 -4.80 -10.52
C ILE A 64 7.51 -4.88 -11.48
N LYS A 65 6.56 -5.77 -11.19
CA LYS A 65 5.27 -5.87 -11.88
C LYS A 65 4.19 -5.37 -10.94
N ALA A 66 3.52 -4.28 -11.34
CA ALA A 66 2.56 -3.56 -10.53
C ALA A 66 1.15 -3.74 -11.09
N PHE A 67 0.24 -4.25 -10.26
CA PHE A 67 -1.13 -4.55 -10.64
C PHE A 67 -2.10 -3.68 -9.86
N ASP A 68 -3.13 -3.19 -10.54
CA ASP A 68 -4.26 -2.51 -9.93
C ASP A 68 -5.55 -2.83 -10.69
N ILE A 69 -6.71 -2.73 -10.04
CA ILE A 69 -8.00 -2.91 -10.70
C ILE A 69 -8.41 -1.68 -11.52
N SER A 70 -7.83 -0.52 -11.23
CA SER A 70 -8.15 0.77 -11.85
C SER A 70 -7.14 1.13 -12.93
N THR A 71 -7.56 1.09 -14.20
CA THR A 71 -6.77 1.57 -15.33
C THR A 71 -6.34 3.03 -15.15
N HIS A 72 -7.24 3.87 -14.65
CA HIS A 72 -6.97 5.29 -14.45
C HIS A 72 -5.84 5.55 -13.44
N MET A 73 -5.79 4.77 -12.35
CA MET A 73 -4.70 4.85 -11.38
C MET A 73 -3.36 4.44 -12.02
N LEU A 74 -3.36 3.36 -12.81
CA LEU A 74 -2.16 2.89 -13.50
C LEU A 74 -1.65 3.89 -14.55
N GLU A 75 -2.52 4.61 -15.23
CA GLU A 75 -2.10 5.69 -16.17
C GLU A 75 -1.30 6.78 -15.47
N VAL A 76 -1.69 7.17 -14.25
CA VAL A 76 -0.95 8.13 -13.41
C VAL A 76 0.39 7.53 -12.96
N ALA A 77 0.40 6.27 -12.53
CA ALA A 77 1.61 5.55 -12.14
C ALA A 77 2.63 5.49 -13.29
N GLU A 78 2.20 5.04 -14.48
CA GLU A 78 3.04 4.92 -15.65
C GLU A 78 3.65 6.25 -16.09
N LYS A 79 2.88 7.33 -16.05
CA LYS A 79 3.40 8.67 -16.35
C LYS A 79 4.57 9.02 -15.45
N SER A 80 4.38 8.86 -14.13
CA SER A 80 5.41 9.15 -13.15
C SER A 80 6.64 8.24 -13.28
N LEU A 81 6.45 6.95 -13.56
CA LEU A 81 7.54 5.98 -13.76
C LEU A 81 8.36 6.28 -15.02
N ARG A 82 7.71 6.69 -16.12
CA ARG A 82 8.42 7.14 -17.35
C ARG A 82 9.26 8.38 -17.08
N GLU A 83 8.75 9.33 -16.28
CA GLU A 83 9.49 10.55 -15.91
C GLU A 83 10.75 10.24 -15.08
N MET A 84 10.77 9.13 -14.34
CA MET A 84 11.95 8.65 -13.61
C MET A 84 13.02 8.03 -14.55
N GLY A 85 12.69 7.74 -15.80
CA GLY A 85 13.63 7.14 -16.77
C GLY A 85 13.98 5.68 -16.47
N LEU A 86 13.20 4.98 -15.66
CA LEU A 86 13.37 3.57 -15.33
C LEU A 86 12.69 2.69 -16.40
N SER A 87 13.21 1.47 -16.60
CA SER A 87 12.70 0.51 -17.60
C SER A 87 12.46 -0.90 -17.03
N ASN A 88 12.65 -1.09 -15.73
CA ASN A 88 12.53 -2.37 -15.05
C ASN A 88 11.16 -2.57 -14.38
N TRP A 89 10.13 -1.88 -14.86
CA TRP A 89 8.76 -1.95 -14.35
C TRP A 89 7.77 -2.31 -15.46
N GLU A 90 6.70 -2.97 -15.06
CA GLU A 90 5.53 -3.26 -15.89
C GLU A 90 4.27 -3.00 -15.07
N THR A 91 3.18 -2.55 -15.71
CA THR A 91 1.87 -2.39 -15.09
C THR A 91 0.82 -3.17 -15.87
N ASP A 92 -0.17 -3.77 -15.19
CA ASP A 92 -1.32 -4.40 -15.82
C ASP A 92 -2.53 -4.39 -14.90
N VAL A 93 -3.72 -4.53 -15.49
CA VAL A 93 -4.98 -4.52 -14.75
C VAL A 93 -5.27 -5.91 -14.20
N ALA A 94 -5.38 -6.04 -12.88
CA ALA A 94 -5.74 -7.30 -12.26
C ALA A 94 -6.39 -7.12 -10.89
N ASP A 95 -7.22 -8.10 -10.52
CA ASP A 95 -7.74 -8.27 -9.15
C ASP A 95 -6.73 -9.07 -8.31
N HIS A 96 -6.56 -8.73 -7.03
CA HIS A 96 -5.64 -9.41 -6.09
C HIS A 96 -5.82 -10.92 -6.03
N ARG A 97 -6.98 -11.44 -6.40
CA ARG A 97 -7.34 -12.86 -6.35
C ARG A 97 -7.01 -13.62 -7.64
N GLN A 98 -6.57 -12.90 -8.69
CA GLN A 98 -6.24 -13.48 -9.99
C GLN A 98 -5.25 -12.60 -10.72
N ILE A 99 -3.97 -12.87 -10.58
CA ILE A 99 -2.88 -12.12 -11.18
C ILE A 99 -2.35 -12.86 -12.42
N PRO A 100 -2.29 -12.24 -13.59
CA PRO A 100 -1.97 -12.91 -14.88
C PRO A 100 -0.46 -13.15 -15.05
N ILE A 101 0.19 -13.76 -14.06
CA ILE A 101 1.62 -14.12 -14.11
C ILE A 101 1.85 -15.57 -13.67
N GLU A 102 3.02 -16.10 -14.00
CA GLU A 102 3.42 -17.45 -13.65
C GLU A 102 3.57 -17.65 -12.12
N SER A 103 3.38 -18.87 -11.68
CA SER A 103 3.67 -19.26 -10.29
C SER A 103 5.17 -19.14 -10.01
N GLN A 104 5.50 -18.85 -8.74
CA GLN A 104 6.89 -18.75 -8.27
C GLN A 104 7.75 -17.80 -9.12
N SER A 105 7.19 -16.64 -9.48
CA SER A 105 7.83 -15.63 -10.32
C SER A 105 8.39 -14.43 -9.54
N ALA A 106 8.06 -14.28 -8.25
CA ALA A 106 8.49 -13.14 -7.41
C ALA A 106 9.27 -13.59 -6.17
N ASP A 107 10.24 -12.78 -5.76
CA ASP A 107 10.97 -12.90 -4.50
C ASP A 107 10.29 -12.12 -3.38
N LEU A 108 9.60 -11.02 -3.75
CA LEU A 108 8.77 -10.19 -2.86
C LEU A 108 7.40 -9.98 -3.51
N VAL A 109 6.33 -10.25 -2.75
CA VAL A 109 4.99 -9.75 -3.08
C VAL A 109 4.62 -8.70 -2.04
N ILE A 110 4.26 -7.50 -2.50
CA ILE A 110 3.94 -6.37 -1.64
C ILE A 110 2.58 -5.78 -2.00
N ALA A 111 1.81 -5.37 -0.99
CA ALA A 111 0.59 -4.60 -1.17
C ALA A 111 0.54 -3.47 -0.14
N GLY A 112 0.35 -2.24 -0.60
CA GLY A 112 0.26 -1.08 0.27
C GLY A 112 -1.14 -0.46 0.25
N TRP A 113 -1.80 -0.39 1.41
CA TRP A 113 -3.12 0.23 1.62
C TRP A 113 -4.19 -0.29 0.62
N SER A 114 -4.09 -1.55 0.23
CA SER A 114 -4.95 -2.11 -0.82
C SER A 114 -5.50 -3.50 -0.47
N PHE A 115 -4.74 -4.36 0.19
CA PHE A 115 -5.18 -5.73 0.50
C PHE A 115 -6.35 -5.74 1.50
N CYS A 116 -6.43 -4.75 2.40
CA CYS A 116 -7.55 -4.57 3.33
C CYS A 116 -8.91 -4.42 2.62
N TYR A 117 -8.94 -3.94 1.37
CA TYR A 117 -10.20 -3.78 0.63
C TYR A 117 -10.89 -5.10 0.29
N LEU A 118 -10.16 -6.21 0.24
CA LEU A 118 -10.77 -7.54 0.17
C LEU A 118 -11.66 -7.81 1.41
N ALA A 119 -11.29 -7.27 2.57
CA ALA A 119 -12.11 -7.34 3.77
C ALA A 119 -13.21 -6.28 3.79
N VAL A 120 -12.88 -5.02 3.51
CA VAL A 120 -13.80 -3.87 3.61
C VAL A 120 -14.95 -4.00 2.61
N TRP A 121 -14.66 -4.40 1.37
CA TRP A 121 -15.66 -4.54 0.31
C TRP A 121 -16.21 -5.96 0.16
N GLY A 122 -15.62 -6.95 0.85
CA GLY A 122 -16.01 -8.37 0.75
C GLY A 122 -17.37 -8.71 1.37
N GLY A 123 -17.97 -7.82 2.17
CA GLY A 123 -19.25 -8.01 2.82
C GLY A 123 -19.27 -9.29 3.67
N LYS A 124 -20.26 -10.16 3.48
CA LYS A 124 -20.38 -11.43 4.22
C LYS A 124 -19.29 -12.46 3.87
N LYS A 125 -18.60 -12.28 2.74
CA LYS A 125 -17.57 -13.20 2.23
C LYS A 125 -16.15 -12.67 2.40
N TRP A 126 -15.95 -11.66 3.23
CA TRP A 126 -14.67 -10.99 3.41
C TRP A 126 -13.50 -11.94 3.73
N GLN A 127 -13.73 -12.97 4.57
CA GLN A 127 -12.68 -13.94 4.93
C GLN A 127 -12.29 -14.80 3.71
N SER A 128 -13.27 -15.30 2.96
CA SER A 128 -12.99 -16.04 1.73
C SER A 128 -12.27 -15.21 0.69
N ALA A 129 -12.59 -13.92 0.57
CA ALA A 129 -11.89 -13.01 -0.33
C ALA A 129 -10.42 -12.82 0.06
N LEU A 130 -10.12 -12.70 1.35
CA LEU A 130 -8.75 -12.64 1.87
C LEU A 130 -7.99 -13.95 1.64
N GLU A 131 -8.64 -15.09 1.88
CA GLU A 131 -8.07 -16.43 1.64
C GLU A 131 -7.74 -16.64 0.16
N ASP A 132 -8.62 -16.20 -0.76
CA ASP A 132 -8.38 -16.26 -2.20
C ASP A 132 -7.20 -15.37 -2.62
N GLY A 133 -7.14 -14.14 -2.09
CA GLY A 133 -6.01 -13.23 -2.33
C GLY A 133 -4.70 -13.77 -1.76
N LEU A 134 -4.69 -14.30 -0.55
CA LEU A 134 -3.48 -14.87 0.05
C LEU A 134 -3.01 -16.12 -0.71
N ARG A 135 -3.93 -16.98 -1.16
CA ARG A 135 -3.59 -18.15 -2.00
C ARG A 135 -2.96 -17.73 -3.32
N GLU A 136 -3.43 -16.63 -3.92
CA GLU A 136 -2.85 -16.10 -5.13
C GLU A 136 -1.44 -15.53 -4.89
N ILE A 137 -1.23 -14.81 -3.79
CA ILE A 137 0.10 -14.38 -3.35
C ILE A 137 1.03 -15.57 -3.16
N GLU A 138 0.57 -16.61 -2.46
CA GLU A 138 1.35 -17.83 -2.20
C GLU A 138 1.65 -18.63 -3.49
N ARG A 139 0.81 -18.53 -4.53
CA ARG A 139 1.10 -19.10 -5.85
C ARG A 139 2.23 -18.37 -6.56
N ILE A 140 2.24 -17.02 -6.46
CA ILE A 140 3.17 -16.14 -7.19
C ILE A 140 4.56 -16.17 -6.57
N ILE A 141 4.64 -16.22 -5.25
CA ILE A 141 5.90 -16.08 -4.54
C ILE A 141 6.75 -17.35 -4.62
N ARG A 142 8.07 -17.16 -4.77
CA ARG A 142 9.04 -18.25 -4.73
C ARG A 142 9.16 -18.82 -3.32
N PRO A 143 9.52 -20.11 -3.17
CA PRO A 143 9.91 -20.67 -1.88
C PRO A 143 11.04 -19.83 -1.23
N GLY A 144 10.87 -19.45 0.03
CA GLY A 144 11.78 -18.55 0.75
C GLY A 144 11.55 -17.06 0.52
N GLY A 145 10.62 -16.69 -0.37
CA GLY A 145 10.27 -15.30 -0.63
C GLY A 145 9.52 -14.62 0.51
N MET A 146 9.32 -13.33 0.39
CA MET A 146 8.72 -12.46 1.40
C MET A 146 7.39 -11.89 0.93
N ILE A 147 6.40 -11.91 1.81
CA ILE A 147 5.13 -11.17 1.63
C ILE A 147 5.16 -9.97 2.57
N ILE A 148 4.87 -8.77 2.06
CA ILE A 148 4.76 -7.55 2.87
C ILE A 148 3.42 -6.88 2.57
N LEU A 149 2.64 -6.62 3.62
CA LEU A 149 1.40 -5.86 3.56
C LEU A 149 1.55 -4.59 4.40
N ILE A 150 1.22 -3.45 3.83
CA ILE A 150 1.36 -2.14 4.48
C ILE A 150 -0.03 -1.52 4.61
N GLU A 151 -0.40 -1.11 5.82
CA GLU A 151 -1.73 -0.58 6.12
C GLU A 151 -1.66 0.56 7.14
N THR A 152 -2.67 1.42 7.17
CA THR A 152 -2.75 2.47 8.19
C THR A 152 -2.96 1.88 9.59
N LEU A 153 -2.26 2.44 10.56
CA LEU A 153 -2.51 2.23 11.99
C LEU A 153 -3.00 3.51 12.68
N GLY A 154 -3.39 4.50 11.91
CA GLY A 154 -4.07 5.69 12.40
C GLY A 154 -3.46 7.00 11.94
N THR A 155 -4.33 7.83 11.32
CA THR A 155 -4.05 9.19 10.90
C THR A 155 -4.37 10.18 12.00
N GLY A 156 -3.56 11.22 12.16
CA GLY A 156 -3.71 12.24 13.20
C GLY A 156 -3.35 11.74 14.60
N THR A 157 -2.51 10.71 14.70
CA THR A 157 -2.02 10.13 15.96
C THR A 157 -0.51 9.85 15.88
N GLU A 158 0.20 10.05 17.00
CA GLU A 158 1.64 9.79 17.09
C GLU A 158 2.00 8.35 17.47
N LYS A 159 1.01 7.59 17.91
CA LYS A 159 1.12 6.16 18.27
C LYS A 159 0.02 5.39 17.57
N PRO A 160 0.24 4.10 17.26
CA PRO A 160 -0.75 3.26 16.62
C PRO A 160 -2.12 3.31 17.31
N ARG A 161 -3.13 3.68 16.53
CA ARG A 161 -4.54 3.66 16.90
C ARG A 161 -5.33 3.12 15.70
N PRO A 162 -5.37 1.80 15.54
CA PRO A 162 -5.98 1.16 14.38
C PRO A 162 -7.41 1.62 14.14
N PRO A 163 -7.83 1.86 12.88
CA PRO A 163 -9.23 2.09 12.57
C PRO A 163 -10.08 0.88 12.94
N ALA A 164 -11.18 1.10 13.66
CA ALA A 164 -12.03 0.00 14.18
C ALA A 164 -12.55 -0.94 13.08
N HIS A 165 -12.79 -0.43 11.87
CA HIS A 165 -13.26 -1.24 10.75
C HIS A 165 -12.19 -2.21 10.19
N LEU A 166 -10.91 -2.01 10.51
CA LEU A 166 -9.79 -2.88 10.10
C LEU A 166 -9.36 -3.88 11.20
N GLU A 167 -9.86 -3.78 12.43
CA GLU A 167 -9.43 -4.65 13.53
C GLU A 167 -9.56 -6.13 13.19
N LYS A 168 -10.71 -6.55 12.64
CA LYS A 168 -10.95 -7.95 12.25
C LYS A 168 -10.00 -8.43 11.13
N TYR A 169 -9.62 -7.54 10.24
CA TYR A 169 -8.64 -7.83 9.19
C TYR A 169 -7.24 -8.02 9.80
N PHE A 170 -6.85 -7.19 10.76
CA PHE A 170 -5.56 -7.33 11.45
C PHE A 170 -5.50 -8.59 12.33
N ASP A 171 -6.60 -8.98 12.96
CA ASP A 171 -6.71 -10.26 13.68
C ASP A 171 -6.56 -11.43 12.71
N TRP A 172 -7.17 -11.34 11.52
CA TRP A 172 -7.05 -12.36 10.47
C TRP A 172 -5.61 -12.48 9.97
N LEU A 173 -4.90 -11.37 9.75
CA LEU A 173 -3.48 -11.40 9.36
C LEU A 173 -2.62 -12.10 10.41
N THR A 174 -2.87 -11.83 11.68
CA THR A 174 -2.18 -12.48 12.80
C THR A 174 -2.44 -13.99 12.80
N ALA A 175 -3.70 -14.40 12.61
CA ALA A 175 -4.09 -15.81 12.51
C ALA A 175 -3.51 -16.50 11.26
N ALA A 176 -3.32 -15.75 10.16
CA ALA A 176 -2.67 -16.23 8.94
C ALA A 176 -1.13 -16.31 9.05
N GLY A 177 -0.55 -15.99 10.21
CA GLY A 177 0.87 -16.13 10.50
C GLY A 177 1.74 -14.96 10.06
N PHE A 178 1.16 -13.78 9.87
CA PHE A 178 1.95 -12.57 9.66
C PHE A 178 2.50 -12.03 10.99
N GLU A 179 3.75 -11.64 10.98
CA GLU A 179 4.37 -10.80 12.00
C GLU A 179 4.06 -9.32 11.72
N ARG A 180 4.16 -8.44 12.72
CA ARG A 180 3.81 -7.03 12.59
C ARG A 180 4.82 -6.11 13.25
N GLY A 181 5.20 -5.06 12.53
CA GLY A 181 5.85 -3.85 13.03
C GLY A 181 5.05 -2.60 12.66
N TRP A 182 5.60 -1.43 12.99
CA TRP A 182 5.03 -0.16 12.57
C TRP A 182 6.11 0.93 12.50
N THR A 183 5.82 1.97 11.73
CA THR A 183 6.67 3.16 11.60
C THR A 183 5.82 4.42 11.44
N ARG A 184 6.44 5.61 11.54
CA ARG A 184 5.80 6.89 11.23
C ARG A 184 5.95 7.17 9.74
N THR A 185 4.86 7.58 9.11
CA THR A 185 4.81 7.99 7.70
C THR A 185 4.08 9.32 7.54
N ASP A 186 4.44 10.26 8.38
CA ASP A 186 3.77 11.55 8.49
C ASP A 186 3.66 12.27 7.14
N TYR A 187 2.55 12.99 6.97
CA TYR A 187 2.36 13.90 5.85
C TYR A 187 3.03 15.24 6.15
N ARG A 188 3.82 15.78 5.21
CA ARG A 188 4.34 17.14 5.26
C ARG A 188 3.78 17.96 4.12
N PHE A 189 2.87 18.89 4.43
CA PHE A 189 2.22 19.76 3.48
C PHE A 189 3.03 21.03 3.26
N LYS A 190 2.84 21.68 2.09
CA LYS A 190 3.50 22.94 1.74
C LYS A 190 2.99 24.14 2.55
N SER A 191 1.71 24.07 2.98
CA SER A 191 1.05 25.09 3.79
C SER A 191 -0.07 24.47 4.64
N LEU A 192 -0.55 25.22 5.64
CA LEU A 192 -1.72 24.80 6.43
C LEU A 192 -2.98 24.71 5.57
N ASP A 193 -3.15 25.59 4.59
CA ASP A 193 -4.32 25.53 3.69
C ASP A 193 -4.30 24.27 2.82
N GLU A 194 -3.14 23.88 2.26
CA GLU A 194 -2.99 22.59 1.56
C GLU A 194 -3.28 21.40 2.50
N ALA A 195 -2.79 21.46 3.74
CA ALA A 195 -3.05 20.43 4.73
C ALA A 195 -4.54 20.26 4.99
N VAL A 196 -5.27 21.37 5.21
CA VAL A 196 -6.72 21.35 5.43
C VAL A 196 -7.48 20.88 4.20
N GLU A 197 -7.11 21.35 2.99
CA GLU A 197 -7.72 20.94 1.73
C GLU A 197 -7.64 19.44 1.52
N LEU A 198 -6.41 18.90 1.49
CA LEU A 198 -6.16 17.50 1.18
C LEU A 198 -6.65 16.55 2.29
N SER A 199 -6.49 16.93 3.56
CA SER A 199 -7.03 16.14 4.67
C SER A 199 -8.55 16.12 4.68
N THR A 200 -9.20 17.24 4.36
CA THR A 200 -10.67 17.28 4.22
C THR A 200 -11.16 16.42 3.07
N PHE A 201 -10.44 16.44 1.96
CA PHE A 201 -10.80 15.67 0.76
C PHE A 201 -10.78 14.18 1.04
N PHE A 202 -9.71 13.66 1.64
CA PHE A 202 -9.49 12.22 1.78
C PHE A 202 -9.98 11.66 3.13
N PHE A 203 -9.66 12.33 4.24
CA PHE A 203 -10.00 11.85 5.58
C PHE A 203 -11.30 12.44 6.16
N GLY A 204 -11.90 13.40 5.46
CA GLY A 204 -13.17 14.00 5.85
C GLY A 204 -13.08 15.31 6.61
N LYS A 205 -14.25 15.93 6.75
CA LYS A 205 -14.37 17.29 7.35
C LYS A 205 -13.84 17.36 8.77
N GLU A 206 -14.06 16.32 9.56
CA GLU A 206 -13.59 16.28 10.97
C GLU A 206 -12.06 16.32 11.03
N MET A 207 -11.38 15.56 10.17
CA MET A 207 -9.92 15.60 10.09
C MET A 207 -9.42 16.96 9.59
N GLY A 208 -10.02 17.51 8.54
CA GLY A 208 -9.66 18.85 8.04
C GLY A 208 -9.84 19.94 9.10
N GLN A 209 -10.89 19.86 9.91
CA GLN A 209 -11.11 20.77 11.03
C GLN A 209 -10.02 20.59 12.10
N LYS A 210 -9.72 19.35 12.48
CA LYS A 210 -8.66 19.04 13.46
C LYS A 210 -7.30 19.55 12.98
N VAL A 211 -6.95 19.34 11.70
CA VAL A 211 -5.71 19.87 11.10
C VAL A 211 -5.62 21.40 11.25
N ARG A 212 -6.74 22.10 11.05
CA ARG A 212 -6.78 23.56 11.22
C ARG A 212 -6.63 23.99 12.67
N GLU A 213 -7.35 23.34 13.59
CA GLU A 213 -7.34 23.64 15.04
C GLU A 213 -5.96 23.42 15.64
N GLU A 214 -5.31 22.31 15.27
CA GLU A 214 -3.96 21.95 15.75
C GLU A 214 -2.85 22.64 14.95
N SER A 215 -3.19 23.41 13.91
CA SER A 215 -2.23 24.03 12.99
C SER A 215 -1.24 23.02 12.39
N TRP A 216 -1.70 21.82 12.07
CA TRP A 216 -0.86 20.75 11.56
C TRP A 216 -0.46 20.94 10.10
N GLN A 217 0.72 21.48 9.87
CA GLN A 217 1.39 21.39 8.58
C GLN A 217 2.12 20.03 8.42
N ILE A 218 2.40 19.36 9.54
CA ILE A 218 2.80 17.96 9.60
C ILE A 218 1.67 17.19 10.26
N LEU A 219 0.97 16.34 9.49
CA LEU A 219 -0.09 15.48 9.98
C LEU A 219 0.52 14.12 10.37
N PRO A 220 0.44 13.73 11.66
CA PRO A 220 0.94 12.45 12.11
C PRO A 220 0.24 11.28 11.43
N GLU A 221 1.02 10.29 10.99
CA GLU A 221 0.51 9.01 10.46
C GLU A 221 1.31 7.85 11.03
N CYS A 222 0.59 6.83 11.49
CA CYS A 222 1.17 5.56 11.88
C CYS A 222 0.86 4.49 10.83
N THR A 223 1.90 3.88 10.28
CA THR A 223 1.78 2.83 9.28
C THR A 223 2.27 1.50 9.83
N GLY A 224 1.44 0.48 9.73
CA GLY A 224 1.77 -0.89 10.06
C GLY A 224 2.39 -1.61 8.87
N VAL A 225 3.33 -2.45 9.17
CA VAL A 225 3.95 -3.36 8.21
C VAL A 225 3.75 -4.77 8.72
N TRP A 226 3.08 -5.60 7.95
CA TRP A 226 2.91 -7.03 8.22
C TRP A 226 3.78 -7.80 7.24
N TRP A 227 4.54 -8.77 7.73
CA TRP A 227 5.38 -9.61 6.87
C TRP A 227 5.24 -11.08 7.20
N LYS A 228 5.42 -11.90 6.18
CA LYS A 228 5.42 -13.37 6.29
C LYS A 228 6.45 -13.93 5.31
N ARG A 229 7.40 -14.71 5.79
CA ARG A 229 8.32 -15.47 4.92
C ARG A 229 7.68 -16.79 4.53
N VAL A 230 7.64 -17.05 3.24
CA VAL A 230 7.15 -18.34 2.72
C VAL A 230 8.22 -19.41 2.96
N GLN A 231 7.82 -20.53 3.54
CA GLN A 231 8.77 -21.61 3.82
C GLN A 231 9.42 -22.14 2.53
N SER A 232 10.73 -22.35 2.59
CA SER A 232 11.42 -23.11 1.55
C SER A 232 10.91 -24.54 1.61
N GLY A 233 10.20 -25.00 0.56
CA GLY A 233 9.76 -26.39 0.53
C GLY A 233 10.97 -27.29 0.72
N HIS A 234 10.88 -28.24 1.63
CA HIS A 234 11.84 -29.32 1.68
C HIS A 234 11.63 -30.17 0.42
N VAL A 235 12.62 -30.13 -0.49
CA VAL A 235 12.74 -31.05 -1.63
C VAL A 235 13.16 -32.41 -1.09
#